data_61543bcd72be0da536b8dc21021b81c5
#
_entry.id   61543bcd72be0da536b8dc21021b81c5
#
_cell.length_a   1.000
_cell.length_b   1.000
_cell.length_c   1.000
_cell.angle_alpha   90.00
_cell.angle_beta   90.00
_cell.angle_gamma   90.00
#
_symmetry.space_group_name_H-M   'P 1'
#
loop_
_entity.id
_entity.type
_entity.pdbx_description
1 polymer ?
#
loop_
_entity_poly.entity_id
_entity_poly.type
_entity_poly.pdbx_seq_one_letter_code
_entity_poly.pdbx_strand_id
1 'polypeptide(L)'
;MASFVAGQQGKEPAFESYPVRVESKTARAIDFRNSPGASKFRTRLREAIKGDVNFAGRYIISGWGCGSGCSQMAIIDAKTGRVFMPDALAGVSAWYYDVEDDYEVYTYKKNSRLLVVRGAPGPMTDGDTEQEPGSYYYEWRPNRLRLIKFVPRPKPKNA
;
A
#
# COMPACT_ATOMS: atom_id res chain seq x y z
N MET A 1 16.44 -12.64 29.14
CA MET A 1 15.18 -12.54 28.40
C MET A 1 14.90 -11.16 27.82
N ALA A 2 15.30 -10.12 28.53
CA ALA A 2 15.15 -8.75 28.03
C ALA A 2 16.00 -8.44 26.78
N SER A 3 17.11 -9.12 26.60
CA SER A 3 17.99 -8.92 25.43
C SER A 3 17.41 -9.40 24.10
N PHE A 4 16.38 -10.22 24.16
CA PHE A 4 15.76 -10.78 22.95
C PHE A 4 14.90 -9.77 22.20
N VAL A 5 14.31 -8.82 22.92
CA VAL A 5 13.42 -7.82 22.33
C VAL A 5 14.19 -6.71 21.63
N ALA A 6 15.35 -6.35 22.14
CA ALA A 6 16.17 -5.27 21.59
C ALA A 6 16.72 -5.60 20.19
N GLY A 7 17.04 -6.88 19.91
CA GLY A 7 17.53 -7.31 18.61
C GLY A 7 16.49 -7.28 17.48
N GLN A 8 15.21 -7.37 17.84
CA GLN A 8 14.13 -7.35 16.86
C GLN A 8 13.62 -5.95 16.52
N GLN A 9 13.84 -4.99 17.41
CA GLN A 9 13.35 -3.63 17.25
C GLN A 9 14.13 -2.82 16.21
N GLY A 10 15.35 -3.21 15.88
CA GLY A 10 16.20 -2.49 14.95
C GLY A 10 16.09 -2.91 13.50
N LYS A 11 15.42 -4.02 13.20
CA LYS A 11 15.38 -4.55 11.84
C LYS A 11 14.03 -4.31 11.16
N GLU A 12 14.07 -3.52 10.10
CA GLU A 12 12.91 -3.31 9.24
C GLU A 12 12.74 -4.53 8.33
N PRO A 13 11.51 -4.92 8.02
CA PRO A 13 11.26 -5.99 7.05
C PRO A 13 11.88 -5.66 5.70
N ALA A 14 12.54 -6.64 5.09
CA ALA A 14 13.17 -6.50 3.78
C ALA A 14 12.32 -7.14 2.70
N PHE A 15 12.34 -6.58 1.49
CA PHE A 15 11.61 -7.13 0.35
C PHE A 15 12.02 -8.58 0.06
N GLU A 16 13.29 -8.87 0.20
CA GLU A 16 13.87 -10.20 -0.05
C GLU A 16 13.39 -11.28 0.92
N SER A 17 12.84 -10.86 2.07
CA SER A 17 12.29 -11.79 3.07
C SER A 17 10.87 -12.24 2.74
N TYR A 18 10.24 -11.61 1.76
CA TYR A 18 8.87 -11.93 1.32
C TYR A 18 8.84 -12.24 -0.16
N PRO A 19 9.65 -13.20 -0.63
CA PRO A 19 9.81 -13.43 -2.07
C PRO A 19 8.56 -14.09 -2.66
N VAL A 20 8.33 -13.79 -3.93
CA VAL A 20 7.25 -14.40 -4.71
C VAL A 20 7.70 -14.45 -6.17
N ARG A 21 7.25 -15.50 -6.85
CA ARG A 21 7.50 -15.64 -8.28
C ARG A 21 6.62 -14.68 -9.07
N VAL A 22 7.22 -14.01 -10.04
CA VAL A 22 6.46 -13.13 -10.95
C VAL A 22 5.77 -13.97 -12.02
N GLU A 23 4.46 -13.76 -12.16
CA GLU A 23 3.62 -14.43 -13.14
C GLU A 23 3.28 -13.49 -14.30
N SER A 24 2.89 -14.06 -15.43
CA SER A 24 2.44 -13.27 -16.56
C SER A 24 1.04 -12.73 -16.35
N LYS A 25 0.79 -11.51 -16.81
CA LYS A 25 -0.54 -10.94 -16.84
C LYS A 25 -1.42 -11.66 -17.84
N THR A 26 -2.66 -11.98 -17.46
CA THR A 26 -3.65 -12.61 -18.34
C THR A 26 -4.94 -11.81 -18.45
N ALA A 27 -5.32 -11.07 -17.41
CA ALA A 27 -6.53 -10.26 -17.44
C ALA A 27 -6.35 -9.06 -18.37
N ARG A 28 -7.37 -8.78 -19.17
CA ARG A 28 -7.41 -7.62 -20.09
C ARG A 28 -8.41 -6.56 -19.66
N ALA A 29 -9.25 -6.90 -18.70
CA ALA A 29 -10.31 -6.01 -18.22
C ALA A 29 -10.50 -6.16 -16.73
N ILE A 30 -10.98 -5.10 -16.10
CA ILE A 30 -11.34 -5.08 -14.69
C ILE A 30 -12.63 -5.86 -14.48
N ASP A 31 -12.65 -6.71 -13.46
CA ASP A 31 -13.84 -7.41 -13.05
C ASP A 31 -14.61 -6.57 -12.00
N PHE A 32 -15.41 -5.64 -12.47
CA PHE A 32 -16.19 -4.77 -11.60
C PHE A 32 -17.28 -5.52 -10.84
N ARG A 33 -17.76 -6.62 -11.40
CA ARG A 33 -18.83 -7.40 -10.77
C ARG A 33 -18.40 -8.00 -9.44
N ASN A 34 -17.14 -8.45 -9.36
CA ASN A 34 -16.59 -9.08 -8.16
C ASN A 34 -15.62 -8.18 -7.39
N SER A 35 -15.72 -6.86 -7.61
CA SER A 35 -14.82 -5.87 -7.00
C SER A 35 -15.63 -4.76 -6.34
N PRO A 36 -16.15 -4.99 -5.12
CA PRO A 36 -16.96 -3.97 -4.43
C PRO A 36 -16.22 -2.65 -4.29
N GLY A 37 -16.89 -1.55 -4.59
CA GLY A 37 -16.36 -0.20 -4.51
C GLY A 37 -15.50 0.23 -5.70
N ALA A 38 -15.10 -0.70 -6.57
CA ALA A 38 -14.21 -0.38 -7.70
C ALA A 38 -14.88 0.47 -8.77
N SER A 39 -16.20 0.35 -8.93
CA SER A 39 -16.93 1.08 -9.97
C SER A 39 -16.83 2.60 -9.87
N LYS A 40 -16.53 3.13 -8.71
CA LYS A 40 -16.30 4.56 -8.49
C LYS A 40 -15.04 5.06 -9.17
N PHE A 41 -14.12 4.17 -9.52
CA PHE A 41 -12.81 4.50 -10.07
C PHE A 41 -12.55 3.85 -11.42
N ARG A 42 -13.61 3.70 -12.23
CA ARG A 42 -13.57 2.98 -13.51
C ARG A 42 -12.46 3.44 -14.44
N THR A 43 -12.33 4.73 -14.64
CA THR A 43 -11.34 5.29 -15.57
C THR A 43 -9.93 4.96 -15.13
N ARG A 44 -9.64 5.17 -13.86
CA ARG A 44 -8.29 4.90 -13.30
C ARG A 44 -7.94 3.43 -13.35
N LEU A 45 -8.89 2.57 -13.02
CA LEU A 45 -8.67 1.12 -13.02
C LEU A 45 -8.51 0.57 -14.43
N ARG A 46 -9.29 1.08 -15.40
CA ARG A 46 -9.16 0.69 -16.79
C ARG A 46 -7.82 1.08 -17.39
N GLU A 47 -7.27 2.21 -16.98
CA GLU A 47 -5.91 2.59 -17.37
C GLU A 47 -4.86 1.69 -16.69
N ALA A 48 -5.04 1.43 -15.41
CA ALA A 48 -4.09 0.62 -14.64
C ALA A 48 -3.93 -0.81 -15.16
N ILE A 49 -5.03 -1.44 -15.60
CA ILE A 49 -4.99 -2.82 -16.09
C ILE A 49 -4.19 -2.97 -17.39
N LYS A 50 -3.92 -1.88 -18.09
CA LYS A 50 -3.07 -1.89 -19.29
C LYS A 50 -1.59 -2.07 -18.95
N GLY A 51 -1.20 -1.80 -17.71
CA GLY A 51 0.17 -1.97 -17.25
C GLY A 51 0.53 -3.41 -16.96
N ASP A 52 1.77 -3.63 -16.54
CA ASP A 52 2.28 -4.95 -16.18
C ASP A 52 2.24 -5.17 -14.68
N VAL A 53 2.41 -6.43 -14.28
CA VAL A 53 2.58 -6.81 -12.88
C VAL A 53 3.70 -5.99 -12.25
N ASN A 54 3.39 -5.33 -11.14
CA ASN A 54 4.34 -4.51 -10.41
C ASN A 54 4.41 -4.82 -8.91
N PHE A 55 3.57 -5.74 -8.42
CA PHE A 55 3.49 -6.08 -7.01
C PHE A 55 3.16 -7.55 -6.78
N ALA A 56 3.84 -8.14 -5.80
CA ALA A 56 3.54 -9.47 -5.22
C ALA A 56 3.32 -10.57 -6.26
N GLY A 57 4.05 -10.53 -7.37
CA GLY A 57 4.11 -11.59 -8.36
C GLY A 57 2.99 -11.59 -9.40
N ARG A 58 1.80 -11.11 -9.06
CA ARG A 58 0.66 -11.16 -10.00
C ARG A 58 -0.30 -9.99 -9.89
N TYR A 59 0.13 -8.92 -9.22
CA TYR A 59 -0.77 -7.79 -8.94
C TYR A 59 -0.24 -6.52 -9.58
N ILE A 60 -1.16 -5.60 -9.81
CA ILE A 60 -0.87 -4.25 -10.26
C ILE A 60 -1.39 -3.30 -9.19
N ILE A 61 -0.49 -2.54 -8.59
CA ILE A 61 -0.89 -1.46 -7.71
C ILE A 61 -1.07 -0.21 -8.55
N SER A 62 -2.19 0.47 -8.35
CA SER A 62 -2.48 1.77 -8.95
C SER A 62 -2.89 2.75 -7.87
N GLY A 63 -2.35 3.97 -7.94
CA GLY A 63 -2.62 4.99 -6.95
C GLY A 63 -3.08 6.30 -7.58
N TRP A 64 -3.79 7.09 -6.81
CA TRP A 64 -4.25 8.42 -7.19
C TRP A 64 -4.46 9.30 -5.97
N GLY A 65 -4.51 10.62 -6.19
CA GLY A 65 -4.77 11.57 -5.11
C GLY A 65 -6.23 11.56 -4.68
N CYS A 66 -6.47 11.78 -3.39
CA CYS A 66 -7.80 11.90 -2.81
C CYS A 66 -7.99 13.23 -2.06
N GLY A 67 -7.16 14.22 -2.37
CA GLY A 67 -7.16 15.53 -1.76
C GLY A 67 -5.75 15.96 -1.38
N SER A 68 -5.59 17.15 -0.82
CA SER A 68 -4.29 17.65 -0.39
C SER A 68 -3.66 16.71 0.64
N GLY A 69 -2.45 16.23 0.35
CA GLY A 69 -1.73 15.32 1.23
C GLY A 69 -2.36 13.95 1.40
N CYS A 70 -3.32 13.60 0.54
CA CYS A 70 -4.00 12.30 0.57
C CYS A 70 -3.67 11.49 -0.67
N SER A 71 -3.34 10.21 -0.48
CA SER A 71 -3.17 9.23 -1.55
C SER A 71 -4.02 8.01 -1.30
N GLN A 72 -4.57 7.44 -2.36
CA GLN A 72 -5.36 6.22 -2.33
C GLN A 72 -4.79 5.21 -3.32
N MET A 73 -4.89 3.93 -3.00
CA MET A 73 -4.40 2.86 -3.87
C MET A 73 -5.39 1.72 -3.98
N ALA A 74 -5.32 1.04 -5.12
CA ALA A 74 -6.01 -0.21 -5.36
C ALA A 74 -5.00 -1.28 -5.77
N ILE A 75 -5.31 -2.54 -5.46
CA ILE A 75 -4.51 -3.70 -5.84
C ILE A 75 -5.34 -4.53 -6.81
N ILE A 76 -4.85 -4.67 -8.04
CA ILE A 76 -5.55 -5.40 -9.11
C ILE A 76 -4.89 -6.75 -9.31
N ASP A 77 -5.67 -7.81 -9.30
CA ASP A 77 -5.19 -9.13 -9.67
C ASP A 77 -5.04 -9.19 -11.20
N ALA A 78 -3.80 -9.28 -11.67
CA ALA A 78 -3.51 -9.29 -13.10
C ALA A 78 -3.90 -10.59 -13.80
N LYS A 79 -4.35 -11.60 -13.06
CA LYS A 79 -4.86 -12.86 -13.61
C LYS A 79 -6.35 -12.82 -13.87
N THR A 80 -7.11 -12.18 -12.97
CA THR A 80 -8.58 -12.20 -12.97
C THR A 80 -9.22 -10.85 -13.25
N GLY A 81 -8.49 -9.76 -13.04
CA GLY A 81 -9.06 -8.41 -13.12
C GLY A 81 -9.77 -7.97 -11.85
N ARG A 82 -9.81 -8.79 -10.80
CA ARG A 82 -10.42 -8.41 -9.52
C ARG A 82 -9.61 -7.31 -8.86
N VAL A 83 -10.32 -6.37 -8.24
CA VAL A 83 -9.72 -5.22 -7.55
C VAL A 83 -9.95 -5.34 -6.06
N PHE A 84 -8.90 -5.15 -5.30
CA PHE A 84 -8.93 -5.11 -3.84
C PHE A 84 -8.62 -3.68 -3.39
N MET A 85 -9.47 -3.15 -2.53
CA MET A 85 -9.32 -1.81 -1.97
C MET A 85 -9.29 -1.88 -0.45
N PRO A 86 -8.16 -2.32 0.14
CA PRO A 86 -8.05 -2.46 1.59
C PRO A 86 -8.23 -1.11 2.29
N ASP A 87 -8.81 -1.11 3.47
CA ASP A 87 -9.01 0.10 4.27
C ASP A 87 -7.71 0.86 4.54
N ALA A 88 -6.61 0.13 4.74
CA ALA A 88 -5.30 0.73 4.93
C ALA A 88 -4.82 1.57 3.74
N LEU A 89 -5.37 1.34 2.54
CA LEU A 89 -5.03 2.05 1.32
C LEU A 89 -6.14 3.00 0.84
N ALA A 90 -7.19 3.14 1.60
CA ALA A 90 -8.35 3.98 1.25
C ALA A 90 -8.04 5.48 1.32
N GLY A 91 -7.03 5.84 2.07
CA GLY A 91 -6.52 7.20 2.14
C GLY A 91 -5.30 7.22 3.03
N VAL A 92 -4.17 7.66 2.50
CA VAL A 92 -2.94 7.79 3.27
C VAL A 92 -2.58 9.26 3.33
N SER A 93 -2.55 9.81 4.54
CA SER A 93 -2.14 11.18 4.77
C SER A 93 -0.62 11.26 4.86
N ALA A 94 -0.01 12.12 4.07
CA ALA A 94 1.44 12.34 4.04
C ALA A 94 1.88 13.69 4.61
N TRP A 95 0.97 14.48 5.22
CA TRP A 95 1.19 15.83 5.69
C TRP A 95 2.30 15.97 6.70
N TYR A 96 2.60 14.86 7.45
CA TYR A 96 3.56 14.87 8.55
C TYR A 96 5.01 14.71 8.09
N TYR A 97 5.22 14.60 6.81
CA TYR A 97 6.55 14.38 6.26
C TYR A 97 7.01 15.64 5.54
N ASP A 98 8.24 16.06 5.79
CA ASP A 98 8.81 17.19 5.10
C ASP A 98 9.01 16.88 3.63
N VAL A 99 8.68 17.84 2.79
CA VAL A 99 8.76 17.71 1.33
C VAL A 99 10.20 17.53 0.86
N GLU A 100 11.15 17.89 1.71
CA GLU A 100 12.58 17.75 1.43
C GLU A 100 13.11 16.34 1.63
N ASP A 101 12.36 15.52 2.36
CA ASP A 101 12.70 14.11 2.50
C ASP A 101 12.35 13.40 1.19
N ASP A 102 13.36 12.87 0.54
CA ASP A 102 13.22 12.12 -0.71
C ASP A 102 12.62 10.74 -0.39
N TYR A 103 11.37 10.73 0.09
CA TYR A 103 10.69 9.50 0.45
C TYR A 103 9.47 9.27 -0.44
N GLU A 104 9.19 8.02 -0.67
CA GLU A 104 7.98 7.61 -1.37
C GLU A 104 6.94 7.16 -0.35
N VAL A 105 5.69 7.61 -0.53
CA VAL A 105 4.57 7.20 0.33
C VAL A 105 4.38 5.69 0.25
N TYR A 106 4.55 5.11 -0.93
CA TYR A 106 4.41 3.68 -1.14
C TYR A 106 5.68 3.12 -1.78
N THR A 107 6.18 2.02 -1.20
CA THR A 107 7.31 1.29 -1.77
C THR A 107 6.93 -0.17 -1.89
N TYR A 108 7.10 -0.75 -3.07
CA TYR A 108 6.75 -2.14 -3.36
C TYR A 108 7.56 -2.66 -4.55
N LYS A 109 7.60 -3.96 -4.69
CA LYS A 109 8.33 -4.62 -5.78
C LYS A 109 7.49 -5.74 -6.40
N LYS A 110 7.69 -6.02 -7.67
CA LYS A 110 6.95 -7.08 -8.39
C LYS A 110 7.24 -8.47 -7.86
N ASN A 111 8.42 -8.70 -7.30
CA ASN A 111 8.85 -10.01 -6.81
C ASN A 111 8.81 -10.15 -5.29
N SER A 112 8.07 -9.29 -4.61
CA SER A 112 7.92 -9.35 -3.15
C SER A 112 6.48 -9.09 -2.73
N ARG A 113 6.06 -9.76 -1.66
CA ARG A 113 4.75 -9.56 -1.05
C ARG A 113 4.74 -8.42 -0.03
N LEU A 114 5.89 -7.75 0.16
CA LEU A 114 5.99 -6.64 1.11
C LEU A 114 5.54 -5.34 0.47
N LEU A 115 4.67 -4.60 1.18
CA LEU A 115 4.27 -3.24 0.83
C LEU A 115 4.61 -2.34 2.01
N VAL A 116 5.35 -1.27 1.76
CA VAL A 116 5.69 -0.26 2.77
C VAL A 116 4.89 1.00 2.49
N VAL A 117 4.15 1.47 3.51
CA VAL A 117 3.35 2.69 3.44
C VAL A 117 3.88 3.69 4.46
N ARG A 118 4.26 4.87 4.00
CA ARG A 118 4.77 5.95 4.85
C ARG A 118 3.76 7.07 4.91
N GLY A 119 3.23 7.32 6.09
CA GLY A 119 2.19 8.31 6.33
C GLY A 119 1.26 7.85 7.44
N ALA A 120 0.05 8.32 7.42
CA ALA A 120 -1.02 7.87 8.31
C ALA A 120 -2.09 7.18 7.46
N PRO A 121 -2.11 5.84 7.42
CA PRO A 121 -3.03 5.10 6.56
C PRO A 121 -4.42 4.98 7.17
N GLY A 122 -5.37 4.64 6.32
CA GLY A 122 -6.75 4.37 6.70
C GLY A 122 -7.73 5.34 6.07
N PRO A 123 -9.02 5.04 6.15
CA PRO A 123 -10.03 5.93 5.61
C PRO A 123 -9.98 7.27 6.32
N MET A 124 -9.95 8.34 5.54
CA MET A 124 -10.05 9.70 6.08
C MET A 124 -11.50 9.98 6.40
N THR A 125 -11.79 10.17 7.68
CA THR A 125 -13.10 10.64 8.15
C THR A 125 -12.94 12.07 8.63
N ASP A 126 -13.66 12.98 8.03
CA ASP A 126 -13.75 14.40 8.44
C ASP A 126 -12.40 15.11 8.65
N GLY A 127 -11.39 14.74 7.86
CA GLY A 127 -10.11 15.42 7.83
C GLY A 127 -9.05 14.92 8.79
N ASP A 128 -9.39 14.00 9.69
CA ASP A 128 -8.41 13.40 10.60
C ASP A 128 -8.35 11.90 10.44
N THR A 129 -7.14 11.36 10.34
CA THR A 129 -6.94 9.92 10.48
C THR A 129 -6.60 9.65 11.94
N GLU A 130 -7.18 8.61 12.52
CA GLU A 130 -6.86 8.18 13.88
C GLU A 130 -5.52 7.44 13.95
N GLN A 131 -4.93 7.13 12.80
CA GLN A 131 -3.70 6.37 12.72
C GLN A 131 -2.49 7.27 12.95
N GLU A 132 -1.51 6.77 13.69
CA GLU A 132 -0.26 7.48 13.89
C GLU A 132 0.55 7.55 12.60
N PRO A 133 1.23 8.68 12.32
CA PRO A 133 2.14 8.74 11.18
C PRO A 133 3.39 7.90 11.42
N GLY A 134 3.82 7.20 10.39
CA GLY A 134 5.01 6.36 10.45
C GLY A 134 5.17 5.49 9.24
N SER A 135 6.02 4.49 9.37
CA SER A 135 6.22 3.47 8.34
C SER A 135 5.47 2.21 8.70
N TYR A 136 4.54 1.84 7.84
CA TYR A 136 3.72 0.65 8.00
C TYR A 136 4.19 -0.40 7.02
N TYR A 137 4.58 -1.56 7.55
CA TYR A 137 5.06 -2.69 6.75
C TYR A 137 3.97 -3.74 6.69
N TYR A 138 3.44 -3.99 5.49
CA TYR A 138 2.38 -4.96 5.26
C TYR A 138 2.89 -6.11 4.42
N GLU A 139 2.42 -7.31 4.74
CA GLU A 139 2.55 -8.47 3.87
C GLU A 139 1.24 -8.69 3.12
N TRP A 140 1.29 -8.79 1.80
CA TRP A 140 0.13 -9.17 1.01
C TRP A 140 -0.12 -10.68 1.18
N ARG A 141 -1.25 -10.99 1.74
CA ARG A 141 -1.78 -12.35 1.84
C ARG A 141 -2.93 -12.48 0.85
N PRO A 142 -3.40 -13.70 0.54
CA PRO A 142 -4.55 -13.80 -0.36
C PRO A 142 -5.68 -12.87 0.08
N ASN A 143 -5.98 -11.88 -0.75
CA ASN A 143 -7.08 -10.92 -0.62
C ASN A 143 -6.99 -9.93 0.56
N ARG A 144 -5.84 -9.81 1.23
CA ARG A 144 -5.73 -8.87 2.36
C ARG A 144 -4.30 -8.43 2.64
N LEU A 145 -4.16 -7.27 3.26
CA LEU A 145 -2.90 -6.78 3.80
C LEU A 145 -2.81 -7.14 5.29
N ARG A 146 -1.71 -7.76 5.68
CA ARG A 146 -1.41 -8.05 7.07
C ARG A 146 -0.31 -7.13 7.56
N LEU A 147 -0.58 -6.36 8.61
CA LEU A 147 0.44 -5.51 9.22
C LEU A 147 1.49 -6.37 9.93
N ILE A 148 2.75 -6.20 9.54
CA ILE A 148 3.89 -6.93 10.11
C ILE A 148 4.61 -6.09 11.15
N LYS A 149 4.81 -4.81 10.85
CA LYS A 149 5.57 -3.90 11.70
C LYS A 149 5.12 -2.45 11.46
N PHE A 150 5.14 -1.68 12.52
CA PHE A 150 4.93 -0.24 12.49
C PHE A 150 6.11 0.47 13.15
N VAL A 151 6.66 1.45 12.47
CA VAL A 151 7.72 2.31 13.01
C VAL A 151 7.18 3.73 13.05
N PRO A 152 6.93 4.28 14.25
CA PRO A 152 6.35 5.61 14.36
C PRO A 152 7.30 6.69 13.86
N ARG A 153 6.74 7.77 13.35
CA ARG A 153 7.49 8.97 12.99
C ARG A 153 6.94 10.14 13.82
N PRO A 154 7.81 10.84 14.57
CA PRO A 154 7.38 12.00 15.34
C PRO A 154 6.85 13.10 14.41
N LYS A 155 5.81 13.80 14.86
CA LYS A 155 5.33 14.99 14.16
C LYS A 155 6.43 16.05 14.13
N PRO A 156 6.51 16.86 13.07
CA PRO A 156 7.43 17.98 13.03
C PRO A 156 7.16 18.93 14.21
N LYS A 157 8.24 19.47 14.79
CA LYS A 157 8.13 20.33 15.98
C LYS A 157 7.34 21.62 15.75
N ASN A 158 7.15 22.00 14.49
CA ASN A 158 6.50 23.23 14.09
C ASN A 158 5.14 23.02 13.40
N ALA A 159 4.57 21.86 13.57
CA ALA A 159 3.25 21.56 13.00
C ALA A 159 2.12 21.95 13.95
#